data_9b26bafdc40daee32d77392a9d90a307
#
_entry.id   9b26bafdc40daee32d77392a9d90a307
#
_cell.length_a   1.000
_cell.length_b   1.000
_cell.length_c   1.000
_cell.angle_alpha   90.00
_cell.angle_beta   90.00
_cell.angle_gamma   90.00
#
_symmetry.space_group_name_H-M   'P 1'
#
loop_
_entity.id
_entity.type
_entity.pdbx_description
1 polymer ?
#
loop_
_entity_poly.entity_id
_entity_poly.type
_entity_poly.pdbx_seq_one_letter_code
_entity_poly.pdbx_strand_id
1 'polypeptide(L)'
;MSEGCVYLVGAGPGDPGLLTVKAVQVLARADVVVYDNLVADAILDRLPARAERIYAGKEAGSHTMNQAVINALLEERARSGQTVVRLKGGDPFVFGRGGEEAAHLTARGIRVEVVPGVTSAIGVPAYAGIPVTHRNVSASFAVVTGRAGPIGEAAGVEWARIAGADTVVVLMGVANHDYLVQTLLACGRHPNTPTAAIRWGTTARQQTVVGTLGTIAARIHEAALRPPAVLVVGDVVSLIPKMAWAERRPLFGRRVLLAVDPPSTLAEPLERLGAEVLHVAPAERSEPASWDALDRALGALGSTSGVVFADEAGVEACFERLHHLERDARALAGCHIVSDGGSTARVLAERGVRADTIVGRWDDLALDTRDRRWVVLGSPDVQRDVAAGLGVSCETPPVCSLTTAKWRADRLRELLTSRPVHAIVFSNPAEVRRLLSALDPEERRTLGRMPLVAARPSVGVVLRDAGLEPAAIVDGRSPEGVAEAVTAVLAARETGGA
;
A
#
# COMPACT_ATOMS: atom_id res chain seq x y z
N MET A 1 22.77 -18.23 20.70
CA MET A 1 22.07 -17.06 20.15
C MET A 1 22.17 -17.20 18.64
N SER A 2 21.07 -17.15 17.90
CA SER A 2 21.09 -17.13 16.44
C SER A 2 21.82 -15.87 15.99
N GLU A 3 22.80 -16.01 15.09
CA GLU A 3 23.42 -14.83 14.46
C GLU A 3 22.36 -14.07 13.69
N GLY A 4 22.23 -12.76 13.96
CA GLY A 4 21.34 -11.88 13.23
C GLY A 4 21.77 -11.76 11.76
N CYS A 5 20.83 -11.33 10.89
CA CYS A 5 21.07 -11.18 9.48
C CYS A 5 20.56 -9.81 9.01
N VAL A 6 21.33 -9.16 8.12
CA VAL A 6 20.88 -7.93 7.45
C VAL A 6 20.43 -8.27 6.03
N TYR A 7 19.19 -7.93 5.73
CA TYR A 7 18.63 -8.03 4.38
C TYR A 7 18.62 -6.64 3.72
N LEU A 8 19.34 -6.49 2.60
CA LEU A 8 19.25 -5.30 1.75
C LEU A 8 18.13 -5.53 0.75
N VAL A 9 16.97 -4.91 0.96
CA VAL A 9 15.74 -5.21 0.22
C VAL A 9 15.35 -4.05 -0.67
N GLY A 10 15.10 -4.33 -1.95
CA GLY A 10 14.50 -3.38 -2.88
C GLY A 10 12.99 -3.28 -2.69
N ALA A 11 12.53 -2.05 -2.42
CA ALA A 11 11.11 -1.73 -2.28
C ALA A 11 10.40 -1.53 -3.64
N GLY A 12 11.14 -1.56 -4.76
CA GLY A 12 10.60 -1.13 -6.04
C GLY A 12 10.42 0.39 -6.13
N PRO A 13 9.85 0.89 -7.23
CA PRO A 13 9.78 2.32 -7.52
C PRO A 13 8.58 3.04 -6.87
N GLY A 14 7.69 2.32 -6.17
CA GLY A 14 6.56 2.95 -5.45
C GLY A 14 5.31 2.09 -5.34
N ASP A 15 4.89 1.41 -6.41
CA ASP A 15 3.74 0.49 -6.38
C ASP A 15 4.07 -0.74 -5.50
N PRO A 16 3.31 -1.02 -4.42
CA PRO A 16 3.51 -2.20 -3.59
C PRO A 16 3.40 -3.53 -4.37
N GLY A 17 2.65 -3.56 -5.47
CA GLY A 17 2.54 -4.71 -6.36
C GLY A 17 3.84 -5.07 -7.09
N LEU A 18 4.85 -4.18 -7.04
CA LEU A 18 6.18 -4.42 -7.60
C LEU A 18 7.20 -4.96 -6.58
N LEU A 19 6.78 -5.23 -5.35
CA LEU A 19 7.59 -5.99 -4.40
C LEU A 19 7.81 -7.40 -4.93
N THR A 20 9.04 -7.90 -4.81
CA THR A 20 9.29 -9.31 -5.10
C THR A 20 8.67 -10.20 -4.02
N VAL A 21 8.27 -11.41 -4.37
CA VAL A 21 7.76 -12.40 -3.40
C VAL A 21 8.75 -12.57 -2.23
N LYS A 22 10.06 -12.62 -2.53
CA LYS A 22 11.09 -12.71 -1.50
C LYS A 22 11.13 -11.48 -0.59
N ALA A 23 10.94 -10.27 -1.14
CA ALA A 23 10.86 -9.05 -0.34
C ALA A 23 9.70 -9.12 0.66
N VAL A 24 8.51 -9.53 0.21
CA VAL A 24 7.33 -9.70 1.09
C VAL A 24 7.60 -10.72 2.20
N GLN A 25 8.21 -11.87 1.87
CA GLN A 25 8.55 -12.89 2.86
C GLN A 25 9.57 -12.43 3.90
N VAL A 26 10.55 -11.64 3.50
CA VAL A 26 11.58 -11.09 4.40
C VAL A 26 10.99 -10.01 5.29
N LEU A 27 10.21 -9.08 4.72
CA LEU A 27 9.54 -8.02 5.46
C LEU A 27 8.60 -8.58 6.55
N ALA A 28 7.87 -9.67 6.26
CA ALA A 28 6.98 -10.32 7.22
C ALA A 28 7.71 -10.89 8.47
N ARG A 29 9.02 -11.14 8.37
CA ARG A 29 9.86 -11.69 9.45
C ARG A 29 10.77 -10.67 10.11
N ALA A 30 10.75 -9.41 9.65
CA ALA A 30 11.63 -8.37 10.14
C ALA A 30 11.33 -8.03 11.62
N ASP A 31 12.40 -7.87 12.41
CA ASP A 31 12.35 -7.28 13.74
C ASP A 31 12.59 -5.77 13.67
N VAL A 32 13.47 -5.34 12.73
CA VAL A 32 13.82 -3.93 12.51
C VAL A 32 13.82 -3.63 11.02
N VAL A 33 13.16 -2.53 10.61
CA VAL A 33 13.16 -2.03 9.24
C VAL A 33 13.74 -0.61 9.21
N VAL A 34 14.90 -0.46 8.58
CA VAL A 34 15.57 0.83 8.36
C VAL A 34 15.27 1.27 6.92
N TYR A 35 14.58 2.41 6.75
CA TYR A 35 14.08 2.86 5.45
C TYR A 35 14.35 4.33 5.17
N ASP A 36 14.22 4.77 3.91
CA ASP A 36 14.40 6.14 3.46
C ASP A 36 13.12 6.73 2.82
N ASN A 37 13.17 8.01 2.46
CA ASN A 37 12.03 8.78 1.92
C ASN A 37 11.53 8.33 0.54
N LEU A 38 12.19 7.40 -0.13
CA LEU A 38 11.76 6.88 -1.43
C LEU A 38 10.89 5.63 -1.30
N VAL A 39 10.78 5.07 -0.09
CA VAL A 39 9.87 3.96 0.20
C VAL A 39 8.45 4.51 0.33
N ALA A 40 7.52 3.96 -0.43
CA ALA A 40 6.12 4.39 -0.39
C ALA A 40 5.44 4.00 0.93
N ASP A 41 4.59 4.90 1.47
CA ASP A 41 3.81 4.67 2.69
C ASP A 41 3.01 3.36 2.63
N ALA A 42 2.40 3.05 1.48
CA ALA A 42 1.65 1.82 1.27
C ALA A 42 2.48 0.53 1.43
N ILE A 43 3.82 0.60 1.30
CA ILE A 43 4.72 -0.52 1.60
C ILE A 43 4.99 -0.58 3.11
N LEU A 44 5.18 0.58 3.75
CA LEU A 44 5.38 0.67 5.20
C LEU A 44 4.15 0.19 5.97
N ASP A 45 2.95 0.46 5.47
CA ASP A 45 1.69 0.01 6.06
C ASP A 45 1.51 -1.52 6.05
N ARG A 46 2.26 -2.23 5.19
CA ARG A 46 2.28 -3.71 5.11
C ARG A 46 3.28 -4.37 6.07
N LEU A 47 4.08 -3.58 6.79
CA LEU A 47 5.05 -4.13 7.75
C LEU A 47 4.33 -4.67 8.99
N PRO A 48 4.85 -5.76 9.61
CA PRO A 48 4.31 -6.27 10.86
C PRO A 48 4.29 -5.19 11.95
N ALA A 49 3.23 -5.17 12.76
CA ALA A 49 3.11 -4.21 13.86
C ALA A 49 4.28 -4.31 14.86
N ARG A 50 4.85 -5.51 15.02
CA ARG A 50 6.01 -5.76 15.92
C ARG A 50 7.33 -5.19 15.40
N ALA A 51 7.44 -4.91 14.07
CA ALA A 51 8.68 -4.46 13.49
C ALA A 51 8.98 -3.00 13.89
N GLU A 52 10.14 -2.77 14.50
CA GLU A 52 10.64 -1.41 14.76
C GLU A 52 10.93 -0.72 13.43
N ARG A 53 10.39 0.48 13.22
CA ARG A 53 10.53 1.28 12.00
C ARG A 53 11.50 2.43 12.27
N ILE A 54 12.64 2.45 11.59
CA ILE A 54 13.67 3.47 11.76
C ILE A 54 13.84 4.23 10.44
N TYR A 55 13.49 5.51 10.46
CA TYR A 55 13.67 6.39 9.32
C TYR A 55 15.13 6.86 9.21
N ALA A 56 15.77 6.60 8.07
CA ALA A 56 17.15 6.95 7.79
C ALA A 56 17.32 8.00 6.68
N GLY A 57 16.21 8.61 6.25
CA GLY A 57 16.18 9.63 5.21
C GLY A 57 16.58 11.03 5.69
N LYS A 58 16.52 12.00 4.75
CA LYS A 58 16.75 13.43 5.06
C LYS A 58 15.43 14.08 5.42
N GLU A 59 15.29 14.59 6.63
CA GLU A 59 14.22 15.52 7.01
C GLU A 59 14.75 16.95 7.12
N ALA A 60 13.92 17.91 6.70
CA ALA A 60 14.23 19.33 6.91
C ALA A 60 14.18 19.64 8.42
N GLY A 61 15.34 19.89 9.03
CA GLY A 61 15.44 20.27 10.44
C GLY A 61 15.86 19.17 11.42
N SER A 62 16.04 17.91 10.98
CA SER A 62 16.56 16.82 11.81
C SER A 62 17.98 16.41 11.37
N HIS A 63 18.74 15.80 12.31
CA HIS A 63 20.07 15.26 11.99
C HIS A 63 19.93 14.11 10.98
N THR A 64 20.25 14.38 9.72
CA THR A 64 20.32 13.36 8.66
C THR A 64 21.32 12.28 9.07
N MET A 65 20.90 11.02 9.14
CA MET A 65 21.83 9.91 9.30
C MET A 65 22.78 9.87 8.10
N ASN A 66 24.08 10.06 8.36
CA ASN A 66 25.08 9.83 7.32
C ASN A 66 25.27 8.31 7.11
N GLN A 67 25.93 7.93 6.01
CA GLN A 67 26.10 6.51 5.67
C GLN A 67 26.82 5.71 6.76
N ALA A 68 27.77 6.33 7.47
CA ALA A 68 28.50 5.66 8.56
C ALA A 68 27.57 5.34 9.74
N VAL A 69 26.65 6.24 10.08
CA VAL A 69 25.64 6.02 11.14
C VAL A 69 24.67 4.92 10.74
N ILE A 70 24.20 4.91 9.47
CA ILE A 70 23.34 3.84 8.97
C ILE A 70 24.05 2.49 9.07
N ASN A 71 25.29 2.41 8.60
CA ASN A 71 26.07 1.18 8.64
C ASN A 71 26.27 0.68 10.09
N ALA A 72 26.59 1.57 11.03
CA ALA A 72 26.75 1.23 12.44
C ALA A 72 25.43 0.72 13.07
N LEU A 73 24.31 1.37 12.74
CA LEU A 73 22.98 0.95 13.18
C LEU A 73 22.65 -0.47 12.70
N LEU A 74 22.86 -0.74 11.42
CA LEU A 74 22.61 -2.08 10.84
C LEU A 74 23.48 -3.16 11.50
N GLU A 75 24.76 -2.84 11.77
CA GLU A 75 25.68 -3.74 12.46
C GLU A 75 25.24 -4.00 13.91
N GLU A 76 24.91 -2.97 14.69
CA GLU A 76 24.45 -3.06 16.07
C GLU A 76 23.23 -3.97 16.21
N ARG A 77 22.22 -3.75 15.37
CA ARG A 77 20.98 -4.52 15.40
C ARG A 77 21.19 -5.98 15.02
N ALA A 78 22.02 -6.24 14.00
CA ALA A 78 22.36 -7.61 13.60
C ALA A 78 23.13 -8.34 14.70
N ARG A 79 24.11 -7.69 15.37
CA ARG A 79 24.85 -8.28 16.51
C ARG A 79 23.96 -8.61 17.71
N SER A 80 22.82 -7.91 17.84
CA SER A 80 21.80 -8.22 18.84
C SER A 80 20.93 -9.42 18.49
N GLY A 81 21.23 -10.14 17.38
CA GLY A 81 20.52 -11.35 16.93
C GLY A 81 19.22 -11.05 16.16
N GLN A 82 18.96 -9.80 15.80
CA GLN A 82 17.74 -9.38 15.12
C GLN A 82 17.78 -9.64 13.60
N THR A 83 16.61 -9.88 13.01
CA THR A 83 16.39 -9.85 11.57
C THR A 83 16.22 -8.41 11.13
N VAL A 84 17.26 -7.83 10.53
CA VAL A 84 17.31 -6.42 10.14
C VAL A 84 17.04 -6.28 8.66
N VAL A 85 16.07 -5.45 8.27
CA VAL A 85 15.80 -5.10 6.88
C VAL A 85 16.22 -3.67 6.61
N ARG A 86 17.17 -3.48 5.69
CA ARG A 86 17.44 -2.18 5.06
C ARG A 86 16.58 -2.08 3.81
N LEU A 87 15.47 -1.36 3.90
CA LEU A 87 14.49 -1.20 2.81
C LEU A 87 14.83 0.04 2.00
N LYS A 88 15.04 -0.12 0.69
CA LYS A 88 15.55 0.91 -0.22
C LYS A 88 14.64 1.07 -1.42
N GLY A 89 14.34 2.32 -1.81
CA GLY A 89 13.58 2.57 -3.04
C GLY A 89 14.29 1.99 -4.27
N GLY A 90 13.52 1.40 -5.20
CA GLY A 90 14.03 0.73 -6.38
C GLY A 90 14.76 -0.59 -6.05
N ASP A 91 15.98 -0.71 -6.53
CA ASP A 91 16.89 -1.84 -6.29
C ASP A 91 18.08 -1.41 -5.41
N PRO A 92 18.51 -2.23 -4.42
CA PRO A 92 19.58 -1.86 -3.51
C PRO A 92 20.91 -1.55 -4.20
N PHE A 93 21.20 -2.22 -5.31
CA PHE A 93 22.49 -2.14 -6.02
C PHE A 93 22.46 -1.19 -7.22
N VAL A 94 21.30 -0.63 -7.58
CA VAL A 94 21.20 0.36 -8.66
C VAL A 94 21.19 1.78 -8.07
N PHE A 95 22.37 2.41 -8.00
CA PHE A 95 22.60 3.75 -7.43
C PHE A 95 22.07 3.94 -5.99
N GLY A 96 21.84 2.82 -5.28
CA GLY A 96 21.29 2.79 -3.92
C GLY A 96 22.34 2.69 -2.82
N ARG A 97 23.63 2.65 -3.13
CA ARG A 97 24.76 2.45 -2.19
C ARG A 97 24.71 1.11 -1.41
N GLY A 98 23.83 0.19 -1.80
CA GLY A 98 23.71 -1.11 -1.15
C GLY A 98 25.01 -1.93 -1.19
N GLY A 99 25.82 -1.75 -2.24
CA GLY A 99 27.15 -2.37 -2.32
C GLY A 99 28.11 -1.89 -1.22
N GLU A 100 28.06 -0.60 -0.86
CA GLU A 100 28.86 -0.05 0.25
C GLU A 100 28.38 -0.60 1.60
N GLU A 101 27.06 -0.67 1.81
CA GLU A 101 26.44 -1.26 3.00
C GLU A 101 26.79 -2.73 3.14
N ALA A 102 26.67 -3.52 2.07
CA ALA A 102 27.04 -4.93 2.05
C ALA A 102 28.51 -5.17 2.37
N ALA A 103 29.42 -4.42 1.71
CA ALA A 103 30.86 -4.54 1.93
C ALA A 103 31.25 -4.21 3.38
N HIS A 104 30.66 -3.12 3.94
CA HIS A 104 30.92 -2.73 5.33
C HIS A 104 30.51 -3.81 6.33
N LEU A 105 29.30 -4.40 6.18
CA LEU A 105 28.78 -5.40 7.08
C LEU A 105 29.52 -6.74 6.95
N THR A 106 29.79 -7.19 5.72
CA THR A 106 30.51 -8.43 5.46
C THR A 106 31.93 -8.38 6.01
N ALA A 107 32.64 -7.24 5.87
CA ALA A 107 33.98 -7.05 6.44
C ALA A 107 34.00 -7.18 7.98
N ARG A 108 32.83 -7.08 8.64
CA ARG A 108 32.66 -7.21 10.11
C ARG A 108 32.05 -8.55 10.54
N GLY A 109 31.96 -9.48 9.60
CA GLY A 109 31.44 -10.84 9.86
C GLY A 109 29.91 -10.89 9.99
N ILE A 110 29.18 -9.83 9.61
CA ILE A 110 27.71 -9.82 9.62
C ILE A 110 27.20 -10.53 8.37
N ARG A 111 26.25 -11.44 8.55
CA ARG A 111 25.58 -12.10 7.42
C ARG A 111 24.70 -11.10 6.68
N VAL A 112 24.94 -10.96 5.37
CA VAL A 112 24.16 -10.08 4.50
C VAL A 112 23.50 -10.88 3.41
N GLU A 113 22.24 -10.59 3.13
CA GLU A 113 21.51 -11.13 1.99
C GLU A 113 20.88 -9.98 1.19
N VAL A 114 21.03 -10.02 -0.14
CA VAL A 114 20.47 -9.00 -1.02
C VAL A 114 19.21 -9.56 -1.68
N VAL A 115 18.13 -8.78 -1.57
CA VAL A 115 16.86 -9.06 -2.24
C VAL A 115 16.63 -7.98 -3.29
N PRO A 116 16.85 -8.27 -4.58
CA PRO A 116 16.62 -7.31 -5.66
C PRO A 116 15.21 -6.75 -5.66
N GLY A 117 15.09 -5.54 -6.18
CA GLY A 117 13.81 -4.88 -6.42
C GLY A 117 13.71 -4.38 -7.86
N VAL A 118 12.50 -4.01 -8.28
CA VAL A 118 12.32 -3.37 -9.59
C VAL A 118 12.93 -1.97 -9.54
N THR A 119 14.03 -1.77 -10.28
CA THR A 119 14.66 -0.45 -10.36
C THR A 119 13.73 0.58 -11.01
N SER A 120 13.74 1.83 -10.53
CA SER A 120 13.01 2.94 -11.14
C SER A 120 13.41 3.20 -12.59
N ALA A 121 14.62 2.79 -13.00
CA ALA A 121 15.08 2.90 -14.38
C ALA A 121 14.25 2.07 -15.38
N ILE A 122 13.56 1.04 -14.91
CA ILE A 122 12.71 0.16 -15.73
C ILE A 122 11.24 0.32 -15.35
N GLY A 123 10.93 0.31 -14.04
CA GLY A 123 9.54 0.34 -13.57
C GLY A 123 8.82 1.67 -13.88
N VAL A 124 9.51 2.80 -13.73
CA VAL A 124 8.92 4.11 -13.98
C VAL A 124 8.59 4.34 -15.47
N PRO A 125 9.52 4.09 -16.42
CA PRO A 125 9.18 4.16 -17.83
C PRO A 125 8.03 3.23 -18.25
N ALA A 126 8.01 1.99 -17.73
CA ALA A 126 6.96 1.02 -18.04
C ALA A 126 5.56 1.53 -17.64
N TYR A 127 5.43 2.18 -16.48
CA TYR A 127 4.17 2.78 -16.03
C TYR A 127 3.78 4.04 -16.84
N ALA A 128 4.75 4.73 -17.41
CA ALA A 128 4.48 5.82 -18.35
C ALA A 128 4.18 5.33 -19.78
N GLY A 129 4.22 4.01 -20.05
CA GLY A 129 4.04 3.44 -21.37
C GLY A 129 5.27 3.57 -22.27
N ILE A 130 6.46 3.62 -21.67
CA ILE A 130 7.75 3.70 -22.38
C ILE A 130 8.50 2.39 -22.16
N PRO A 131 8.55 1.48 -23.12
CA PRO A 131 9.44 0.32 -23.06
C PRO A 131 10.88 0.80 -23.28
N VAL A 132 11.81 0.51 -22.36
CA VAL A 132 13.22 0.96 -22.49
C VAL A 132 13.94 0.32 -23.67
N THR A 133 13.44 -0.80 -24.18
CA THR A 133 13.83 -1.46 -25.44
C THR A 133 12.57 -1.81 -26.25
N HIS A 134 12.66 -1.74 -27.59
CA HIS A 134 11.57 -2.15 -28.46
C HIS A 134 12.13 -2.60 -29.79
N ARG A 135 11.65 -3.75 -30.32
CA ARG A 135 12.08 -4.26 -31.62
C ARG A 135 11.91 -3.18 -32.70
N ASN A 136 12.95 -2.95 -33.52
CA ASN A 136 13.03 -1.94 -34.57
C ASN A 136 13.02 -0.47 -34.12
N VAL A 137 13.07 -0.19 -32.80
CA VAL A 137 13.11 1.20 -32.28
C VAL A 137 14.33 1.38 -31.37
N SER A 138 14.60 0.44 -30.45
CA SER A 138 15.69 0.53 -29.48
C SER A 138 16.21 -0.87 -29.15
N ALA A 139 17.44 -1.16 -29.54
CA ALA A 139 18.14 -2.41 -29.26
C ALA A 139 19.05 -2.32 -28.04
N SER A 140 19.32 -1.11 -27.57
CA SER A 140 20.20 -0.85 -26.44
C SER A 140 19.63 0.21 -25.51
N PHE A 141 19.88 0.08 -24.21
CA PHE A 141 19.62 1.13 -23.25
C PHE A 141 20.74 1.27 -22.22
N ALA A 142 20.98 2.50 -21.79
CA ALA A 142 21.93 2.81 -20.75
C ALA A 142 21.24 3.47 -19.56
N VAL A 143 21.63 3.09 -18.34
CA VAL A 143 21.16 3.70 -17.09
C VAL A 143 22.30 4.45 -16.44
N VAL A 144 22.09 5.73 -16.15
CA VAL A 144 23.11 6.59 -15.59
C VAL A 144 22.56 7.44 -14.44
N THR A 145 23.47 7.92 -13.59
CA THR A 145 23.14 8.94 -12.59
C THR A 145 23.39 10.35 -13.15
N GLY A 146 22.40 11.23 -13.01
CA GLY A 146 22.53 12.65 -13.32
C GLY A 146 23.01 13.49 -12.14
N ARG A 147 23.39 12.87 -11.03
CA ARG A 147 23.96 13.58 -9.90
C ARG A 147 25.37 14.07 -10.25
N ALA A 148 25.51 15.38 -10.45
CA ALA A 148 26.83 15.98 -10.50
C ALA A 148 27.46 15.86 -9.11
N GLY A 149 28.54 15.11 -9.00
CA GLY A 149 29.44 15.21 -7.85
C GLY A 149 30.18 16.55 -7.88
N PRO A 150 30.77 17.01 -6.77
CA PRO A 150 31.77 18.07 -6.84
C PRO A 150 32.81 17.70 -7.90
N ILE A 151 33.27 18.69 -8.66
CA ILE A 151 34.30 18.49 -9.68
C ILE A 151 35.48 17.80 -8.98
N GLY A 152 35.71 16.51 -9.24
CA GLY A 152 36.81 15.72 -8.69
C GLY A 152 36.47 14.48 -7.88
N GLU A 153 35.22 14.20 -7.45
CA GLU A 153 34.89 13.08 -6.56
C GLU A 153 33.96 11.99 -7.11
N ALA A 154 33.33 12.16 -8.24
CA ALA A 154 32.58 11.08 -8.87
C ALA A 154 33.36 10.57 -10.07
N ALA A 155 33.47 9.23 -10.21
CA ALA A 155 33.80 8.63 -11.49
C ALA A 155 32.84 9.23 -12.52
N GLY A 156 33.33 10.20 -13.30
CA GLY A 156 32.53 11.02 -14.18
C GLY A 156 31.83 10.12 -15.20
N VAL A 157 30.53 10.32 -15.39
CA VAL A 157 29.81 9.63 -16.47
C VAL A 157 30.47 10.05 -17.79
N GLU A 158 31.03 9.11 -18.54
CA GLU A 158 31.56 9.36 -19.89
C GLU A 158 30.39 9.54 -20.87
N TRP A 159 29.79 10.71 -20.87
CA TRP A 159 28.57 11.02 -21.64
C TRP A 159 28.72 10.74 -23.13
N ALA A 160 29.91 10.93 -23.69
CA ALA A 160 30.16 10.61 -25.11
C ALA A 160 29.92 9.15 -25.45
N ARG A 161 30.20 8.21 -24.52
CA ARG A 161 29.88 6.77 -24.71
C ARG A 161 28.41 6.48 -24.50
N ILE A 162 27.80 7.14 -23.51
CA ILE A 162 26.40 6.91 -23.12
C ILE A 162 25.43 7.50 -24.14
N ALA A 163 25.74 8.67 -24.72
CA ALA A 163 24.90 9.32 -25.70
C ALA A 163 24.66 8.47 -26.97
N GLY A 164 25.48 7.48 -27.24
CA GLY A 164 25.31 6.54 -28.37
C GLY A 164 24.28 5.42 -28.13
N ALA A 165 23.82 5.21 -26.92
CA ALA A 165 22.77 4.19 -26.65
C ALA A 165 21.43 4.63 -27.22
N ASP A 166 20.62 3.71 -27.78
CA ASP A 166 19.31 4.07 -28.38
C ASP A 166 18.39 4.75 -27.34
N THR A 167 18.36 4.20 -26.12
CA THR A 167 17.64 4.77 -25.00
C THR A 167 18.60 5.10 -23.85
N VAL A 168 18.51 6.31 -23.33
CA VAL A 168 19.24 6.73 -22.11
C VAL A 168 18.25 7.03 -20.99
N VAL A 169 18.39 6.34 -19.87
CA VAL A 169 17.58 6.55 -18.66
C VAL A 169 18.47 7.20 -17.60
N VAL A 170 18.11 8.41 -17.17
CA VAL A 170 18.87 9.16 -16.19
C VAL A 170 18.13 9.20 -14.86
N LEU A 171 18.72 8.62 -13.83
CA LEU A 171 18.24 8.68 -12.46
C LEU A 171 18.88 9.88 -11.75
N MET A 172 18.16 10.48 -10.78
CA MET A 172 18.65 11.63 -10.00
C MET A 172 19.09 12.84 -10.85
N GLY A 173 18.57 12.96 -12.09
CA GLY A 173 19.02 13.96 -13.05
C GLY A 173 18.15 15.22 -13.11
N VAL A 174 16.87 15.16 -12.66
CA VAL A 174 15.91 16.24 -12.90
C VAL A 174 16.29 17.56 -12.21
N ALA A 175 16.98 17.53 -11.09
CA ALA A 175 17.49 18.76 -10.48
C ALA A 175 18.55 19.49 -11.34
N ASN A 176 19.22 18.76 -12.24
CA ASN A 176 20.29 19.26 -13.11
C ASN A 176 19.93 19.11 -14.59
N HIS A 177 18.64 19.09 -14.92
CA HIS A 177 18.15 18.76 -16.28
C HIS A 177 18.72 19.67 -17.38
N ASP A 178 18.92 20.98 -17.13
CA ASP A 178 19.53 21.90 -18.08
C ASP A 178 20.94 21.44 -18.48
N TYR A 179 21.77 21.14 -17.48
CA TYR A 179 23.12 20.62 -17.70
C TYR A 179 23.11 19.29 -18.47
N LEU A 180 22.21 18.37 -18.13
CA LEU A 180 22.11 17.07 -18.79
C LEU A 180 21.70 17.20 -20.25
N VAL A 181 20.73 18.08 -20.55
CA VAL A 181 20.31 18.37 -21.92
C VAL A 181 21.45 18.91 -22.74
N GLN A 182 22.15 19.96 -22.23
CA GLN A 182 23.29 20.55 -22.92
C GLN A 182 24.41 19.54 -23.16
N THR A 183 24.68 18.68 -22.18
CA THR A 183 25.72 17.65 -22.26
C THR A 183 25.39 16.61 -23.33
N LEU A 184 24.14 16.11 -23.40
CA LEU A 184 23.71 15.14 -24.41
C LEU A 184 23.72 15.75 -25.83
N LEU A 185 23.32 17.01 -25.97
CA LEU A 185 23.40 17.74 -27.23
C LEU A 185 24.85 17.90 -27.68
N ALA A 186 25.75 18.30 -26.78
CA ALA A 186 27.20 18.43 -27.07
C ALA A 186 27.84 17.10 -27.43
N CYS A 187 27.33 15.98 -26.92
CA CYS A 187 27.74 14.61 -27.32
C CYS A 187 27.10 14.12 -28.63
N GLY A 188 26.42 14.99 -29.39
CA GLY A 188 25.87 14.68 -30.70
C GLY A 188 24.44 14.09 -30.70
N ARG A 189 23.75 14.07 -29.56
CA ARG A 189 22.36 13.66 -29.54
C ARG A 189 21.48 14.70 -30.24
N HIS A 190 20.58 14.24 -31.11
CA HIS A 190 19.77 15.17 -31.93
C HIS A 190 18.75 15.93 -31.04
N PRO A 191 18.56 17.25 -31.22
CA PRO A 191 17.64 18.05 -30.38
C PRO A 191 16.18 17.60 -30.50
N ASN A 192 15.78 16.98 -31.62
CA ASN A 192 14.43 16.42 -31.78
C ASN A 192 14.26 15.02 -31.19
N THR A 193 15.29 14.44 -30.52
CA THR A 193 15.16 13.13 -29.87
C THR A 193 14.01 13.16 -28.84
N PRO A 194 12.99 12.28 -28.95
CA PRO A 194 11.90 12.20 -28.01
C PRO A 194 12.42 12.00 -26.57
N THR A 195 11.87 12.77 -25.63
CA THR A 195 12.34 12.79 -24.25
C THR A 195 11.16 12.92 -23.29
N ALA A 196 11.19 12.18 -22.20
CA ALA A 196 10.18 12.26 -21.13
C ALA A 196 10.84 12.43 -19.76
N ALA A 197 10.24 13.24 -18.90
CA ALA A 197 10.55 13.32 -17.48
C ALA A 197 9.34 12.80 -16.68
N ILE A 198 9.57 11.81 -15.82
CA ILE A 198 8.50 11.12 -15.10
C ILE A 198 8.78 11.24 -13.60
N ARG A 199 7.89 11.94 -12.89
CA ARG A 199 7.96 12.18 -11.46
C ARG A 199 7.05 11.20 -10.72
N TRP A 200 7.46 10.73 -9.54
CA TRP A 200 6.70 9.81 -8.70
C TRP A 200 6.13 8.61 -9.46
N GLY A 201 6.89 8.11 -10.44
CA GLY A 201 6.45 6.99 -11.29
C GLY A 201 6.00 5.78 -10.50
N THR A 202 5.08 5.02 -11.07
CA THR A 202 4.40 3.85 -10.50
C THR A 202 3.44 4.13 -9.34
N THR A 203 3.27 5.39 -8.95
CA THR A 203 2.31 5.79 -7.92
C THR A 203 1.13 6.55 -8.53
N ALA A 204 0.05 6.73 -7.80
CA ALA A 204 -1.05 7.60 -8.21
C ALA A 204 -0.65 9.08 -8.34
N ARG A 205 0.55 9.45 -7.92
CA ARG A 205 1.15 10.79 -8.08
C ARG A 205 1.96 10.96 -9.34
N GLN A 206 2.05 9.92 -10.18
CA GLN A 206 2.85 9.98 -11.39
C GLN A 206 2.46 11.18 -12.24
N GLN A 207 3.46 11.91 -12.67
CA GLN A 207 3.35 13.03 -13.60
C GLN A 207 4.36 12.83 -14.70
N THR A 208 3.88 12.73 -15.93
CA THR A 208 4.72 12.53 -17.10
C THR A 208 4.73 13.79 -17.97
N VAL A 209 5.91 14.34 -18.19
CA VAL A 209 6.15 15.49 -19.09
C VAL A 209 6.90 14.98 -20.29
N VAL A 210 6.34 15.21 -21.49
CA VAL A 210 6.89 14.73 -22.77
C VAL A 210 7.30 15.90 -23.64
N GLY A 211 8.43 15.76 -24.32
CA GLY A 211 8.96 16.75 -25.27
C GLY A 211 10.03 16.13 -26.16
N THR A 212 10.90 16.96 -26.66
CA THR A 212 12.15 16.56 -27.32
C THR A 212 13.32 16.97 -26.42
N LEU A 213 14.51 16.45 -26.69
CA LEU A 213 15.73 16.84 -25.94
C LEU A 213 15.92 18.36 -25.92
N GLY A 214 15.61 19.04 -27.02
CA GLY A 214 15.72 20.50 -27.11
C GLY A 214 14.63 21.29 -26.37
N THR A 215 13.51 20.66 -26.03
CA THR A 215 12.36 21.35 -25.40
C THR A 215 12.06 20.88 -23.98
N ILE A 216 12.61 19.74 -23.56
CA ILE A 216 12.21 19.08 -22.30
C ILE A 216 12.54 19.95 -21.07
N ALA A 217 13.65 20.70 -21.10
CA ALA A 217 14.03 21.57 -19.99
C ALA A 217 12.97 22.65 -19.71
N ALA A 218 12.52 23.36 -20.76
CA ALA A 218 11.45 24.35 -20.65
C ALA A 218 10.15 23.72 -20.12
N ARG A 219 9.77 22.54 -20.65
CA ARG A 219 8.57 21.84 -20.22
C ARG A 219 8.63 21.36 -18.76
N ILE A 220 9.80 20.94 -18.27
CA ILE A 220 10.03 20.60 -16.85
C ILE A 220 9.82 21.84 -15.98
N HIS A 221 10.32 23.01 -16.41
CA HIS A 221 10.10 24.28 -15.71
C HIS A 221 8.64 24.70 -15.68
N GLU A 222 7.96 24.67 -16.83
CA GLU A 222 6.52 25.00 -16.95
C GLU A 222 5.65 24.11 -16.08
N ALA A 223 5.95 22.80 -16.03
CA ALA A 223 5.24 21.83 -15.19
C ALA A 223 5.65 21.86 -13.71
N ALA A 224 6.62 22.70 -13.32
CA ALA A 224 7.22 22.75 -11.99
C ALA A 224 7.63 21.34 -11.48
N LEU A 225 8.09 20.46 -12.38
CA LEU A 225 8.41 19.09 -12.06
C LEU A 225 9.71 19.02 -11.23
N ARG A 226 9.63 18.35 -10.08
CA ARG A 226 10.71 18.27 -9.10
C ARG A 226 11.09 16.81 -8.81
N PRO A 227 12.28 16.55 -8.24
CA PRO A 227 12.63 15.24 -7.73
C PRO A 227 11.57 14.68 -6.75
N PRO A 228 11.46 13.34 -6.60
CA PRO A 228 12.19 12.33 -7.37
C PRO A 228 11.59 12.14 -8.77
N ALA A 229 12.45 12.04 -9.80
CA ALA A 229 12.00 11.83 -11.16
C ALA A 229 13.06 11.10 -12.00
N VAL A 230 12.61 10.45 -13.06
CA VAL A 230 13.41 9.74 -14.06
C VAL A 230 13.31 10.49 -15.37
N LEU A 231 14.46 10.71 -16.05
CA LEU A 231 14.49 11.25 -17.41
C LEU A 231 14.77 10.10 -18.37
N VAL A 232 13.99 10.00 -19.46
CA VAL A 232 14.14 9.00 -20.51
C VAL A 232 14.34 9.72 -21.83
N VAL A 233 15.43 9.41 -22.53
CA VAL A 233 15.82 10.03 -23.83
C VAL A 233 15.94 8.92 -24.86
N GLY A 234 15.15 8.97 -25.93
CA GLY A 234 15.18 7.99 -27.02
C GLY A 234 13.83 7.84 -27.72
N ASP A 235 13.86 7.24 -28.90
CA ASP A 235 12.68 7.10 -29.78
C ASP A 235 11.54 6.28 -29.15
N VAL A 236 11.83 5.45 -28.15
CA VAL A 236 10.82 4.69 -27.38
C VAL A 236 9.79 5.60 -26.69
N VAL A 237 10.15 6.86 -26.40
CA VAL A 237 9.23 7.84 -25.81
C VAL A 237 8.06 8.16 -26.75
N SER A 238 8.26 8.06 -28.07
CA SER A 238 7.19 8.26 -29.05
C SER A 238 6.09 7.20 -29.00
N LEU A 239 6.30 6.10 -28.25
CA LEU A 239 5.32 5.02 -28.09
C LEU A 239 4.25 5.30 -27.02
N ILE A 240 4.43 6.33 -26.19
CA ILE A 240 3.49 6.70 -25.10
C ILE A 240 2.03 6.76 -25.57
N PRO A 241 1.67 7.42 -26.71
CA PRO A 241 0.27 7.53 -27.12
C PRO A 241 -0.43 6.17 -27.32
N LYS A 242 0.35 5.14 -27.66
CA LYS A 242 -0.14 3.77 -27.91
C LYS A 242 -0.07 2.88 -26.67
N MET A 243 0.87 3.14 -25.76
CA MET A 243 1.24 2.22 -24.69
C MET A 243 0.97 2.77 -23.29
N ALA A 244 0.63 4.04 -23.11
CA ALA A 244 0.25 4.58 -21.79
C ALA A 244 -0.99 3.85 -21.28
N TRP A 245 -0.89 3.25 -20.11
CA TRP A 245 -1.94 2.44 -19.48
C TRP A 245 -2.24 2.89 -18.05
N ALA A 246 -1.20 3.21 -17.25
CA ALA A 246 -1.37 3.48 -15.83
C ALA A 246 -2.14 4.78 -15.59
N GLU A 247 -1.79 5.86 -16.30
CA GLU A 247 -2.44 7.18 -16.20
C GLU A 247 -3.85 7.22 -16.81
N ARG A 248 -4.25 6.18 -17.55
CA ARG A 248 -5.60 6.04 -18.12
C ARG A 248 -6.57 5.28 -17.25
N ARG A 249 -6.10 4.75 -16.11
CA ARG A 249 -6.98 4.04 -15.17
C ARG A 249 -7.98 5.00 -14.54
N PRO A 250 -9.25 4.59 -14.33
CA PRO A 250 -10.33 5.48 -13.89
C PRO A 250 -10.07 6.22 -12.59
N LEU A 251 -9.34 5.61 -11.66
CA LEU A 251 -9.00 6.20 -10.37
C LEU A 251 -7.54 6.68 -10.28
N PHE A 252 -6.85 6.77 -11.42
CA PHE A 252 -5.50 7.33 -11.42
C PHE A 252 -5.49 8.76 -10.86
N GLY A 253 -4.52 9.05 -9.98
CA GLY A 253 -4.44 10.35 -9.29
C GLY A 253 -5.40 10.51 -8.12
N ARG A 254 -6.26 9.54 -7.86
CA ARG A 254 -7.22 9.60 -6.75
C ARG A 254 -6.67 8.92 -5.51
N ARG A 255 -6.90 9.57 -4.35
CA ARG A 255 -6.58 9.03 -3.02
C ARG A 255 -7.87 8.60 -2.36
N VAL A 256 -7.96 7.33 -2.01
CA VAL A 256 -9.12 6.72 -1.35
C VAL A 256 -8.69 6.24 0.03
N LEU A 257 -9.37 6.73 1.06
CA LEU A 257 -9.13 6.33 2.44
C LEU A 257 -10.07 5.18 2.81
N LEU A 258 -9.50 4.07 3.25
CA LEU A 258 -10.22 2.96 3.88
C LEU A 258 -10.11 3.11 5.40
N ALA A 259 -11.26 3.16 6.09
CA ALA A 259 -11.30 3.31 7.55
C ALA A 259 -11.02 1.98 8.29
N VAL A 260 -10.12 1.16 7.75
CA VAL A 260 -9.79 -0.19 8.22
C VAL A 260 -8.27 -0.43 8.14
N ASP A 261 -7.76 -1.33 9.00
CA ASP A 261 -6.36 -1.77 8.94
C ASP A 261 -6.09 -2.65 7.71
N PRO A 262 -4.86 -2.59 7.13
CA PRO A 262 -4.42 -3.55 6.15
C PRO A 262 -4.13 -4.93 6.82
N PRO A 263 -4.24 -6.03 6.06
CA PRO A 263 -4.74 -6.09 4.69
C PRO A 263 -6.27 -5.93 4.62
N SER A 264 -6.77 -5.29 3.56
CA SER A 264 -8.21 -5.20 3.30
C SER A 264 -8.53 -5.65 1.89
N THR A 265 -9.54 -6.48 1.74
CA THR A 265 -10.00 -6.97 0.43
C THR A 265 -10.59 -5.87 -0.45
N LEU A 266 -10.93 -4.71 0.14
CA LEU A 266 -11.40 -3.52 -0.58
C LEU A 266 -10.26 -2.78 -1.31
N ALA A 267 -9.00 -2.97 -0.88
CA ALA A 267 -7.87 -2.22 -1.42
C ALA A 267 -7.54 -2.63 -2.86
N GLU A 268 -7.41 -3.93 -3.13
CA GLU A 268 -6.96 -4.44 -4.44
C GLU A 268 -7.82 -3.97 -5.62
N PRO A 269 -9.17 -4.02 -5.59
CA PRO A 269 -9.99 -3.50 -6.68
C PRO A 269 -9.79 -2.00 -6.94
N LEU A 270 -9.63 -1.19 -5.89
CA LEU A 270 -9.35 0.24 -6.00
C LEU A 270 -7.95 0.52 -6.58
N GLU A 271 -6.91 -0.19 -6.09
CA GLU A 271 -5.54 -0.11 -6.59
C GLU A 271 -5.46 -0.53 -8.06
N ARG A 272 -6.19 -1.58 -8.45
CA ARG A 272 -6.29 -2.05 -9.85
C ARG A 272 -6.88 -0.98 -10.78
N LEU A 273 -7.81 -0.17 -10.29
CA LEU A 273 -8.35 0.99 -11.00
C LEU A 273 -7.45 2.23 -10.93
N GLY A 274 -6.33 2.18 -10.23
CA GLY A 274 -5.31 3.23 -10.19
C GLY A 274 -5.33 4.14 -8.98
N ALA A 275 -6.18 3.87 -7.97
CA ALA A 275 -6.21 4.66 -6.74
C ALA A 275 -4.93 4.50 -5.90
N GLU A 276 -4.56 5.56 -5.21
CA GLU A 276 -3.70 5.49 -4.01
C GLU A 276 -4.59 5.15 -2.82
N VAL A 277 -4.52 3.90 -2.36
CA VAL A 277 -5.30 3.45 -1.21
C VAL A 277 -4.54 3.72 0.08
N LEU A 278 -5.21 4.38 1.01
CA LEU A 278 -4.69 4.71 2.34
C LEU A 278 -5.51 3.95 3.38
N HIS A 279 -4.83 3.43 4.38
CA HIS A 279 -5.48 2.72 5.48
C HIS A 279 -5.37 3.51 6.77
N VAL A 280 -6.49 3.75 7.44
CA VAL A 280 -6.52 4.30 8.78
C VAL A 280 -7.64 3.65 9.59
N ALA A 281 -7.27 2.77 10.50
CA ALA A 281 -8.17 2.32 11.54
C ALA A 281 -7.91 3.12 12.82
N PRO A 282 -8.93 3.74 13.42
CA PRO A 282 -8.74 4.56 14.64
C PRO A 282 -8.41 3.74 15.88
N ALA A 283 -8.55 2.42 15.84
CA ALA A 283 -8.22 1.51 16.94
C ALA A 283 -7.16 0.50 16.52
N GLU A 284 -6.26 0.19 17.44
CA GLU A 284 -5.25 -0.86 17.30
C GLU A 284 -5.83 -2.18 17.77
N ARG A 285 -5.66 -3.24 16.98
CA ARG A 285 -6.01 -4.61 17.36
C ARG A 285 -4.82 -5.28 18.05
N SER A 286 -5.09 -5.96 19.14
CA SER A 286 -4.16 -6.85 19.83
C SER A 286 -4.85 -8.18 20.15
N GLU A 287 -4.07 -9.16 20.59
CA GLU A 287 -4.65 -10.43 21.06
C GLU A 287 -5.63 -10.20 22.22
N PRO A 288 -6.66 -11.04 22.34
CA PRO A 288 -7.55 -10.99 23.52
C PRO A 288 -6.80 -11.43 24.79
N ALA A 289 -7.31 -11.06 25.94
CA ALA A 289 -6.71 -11.43 27.23
C ALA A 289 -6.65 -12.97 27.45
N SER A 290 -7.54 -13.73 26.86
CA SER A 290 -7.54 -15.19 26.83
C SER A 290 -8.26 -15.71 25.59
N TRP A 291 -7.77 -16.82 25.05
CA TRP A 291 -8.35 -17.56 23.94
C TRP A 291 -9.34 -18.67 24.39
N ASP A 292 -9.47 -18.93 25.69
CA ASP A 292 -10.25 -20.06 26.24
C ASP A 292 -11.72 -20.08 25.78
N ALA A 293 -12.33 -18.90 25.66
CA ALA A 293 -13.72 -18.80 25.21
C ALA A 293 -13.88 -19.18 23.74
N LEU A 294 -12.94 -18.73 22.89
CA LEU A 294 -12.93 -19.08 21.47
C LEU A 294 -12.62 -20.57 21.29
N ASP A 295 -11.64 -21.10 21.99
CA ASP A 295 -11.26 -22.51 21.92
C ASP A 295 -12.42 -23.43 22.31
N ARG A 296 -13.16 -23.09 23.39
CA ARG A 296 -14.39 -23.83 23.79
C ARG A 296 -15.46 -23.73 22.71
N ALA A 297 -15.69 -22.55 22.14
CA ALA A 297 -16.67 -22.35 21.10
C ALA A 297 -16.34 -23.19 19.86
N LEU A 298 -15.08 -23.15 19.41
CA LEU A 298 -14.59 -23.95 18.27
C LEU A 298 -14.61 -25.45 18.55
N GLY A 299 -14.31 -25.88 19.80
CA GLY A 299 -14.37 -27.27 20.21
C GLY A 299 -15.77 -27.86 20.21
N ALA A 300 -16.78 -27.02 20.37
CA ALA A 300 -18.20 -27.43 20.48
C ALA A 300 -18.98 -27.26 19.16
N LEU A 301 -18.30 -26.92 18.04
CA LEU A 301 -18.95 -26.84 16.72
C LEU A 301 -19.39 -28.20 16.22
N GLY A 302 -20.54 -28.24 15.54
CA GLY A 302 -21.12 -29.44 14.94
C GLY A 302 -22.21 -29.09 13.93
N SER A 303 -22.89 -30.10 13.39
CA SER A 303 -23.89 -29.94 12.32
C SER A 303 -25.12 -29.10 12.70
N THR A 304 -25.36 -28.88 13.98
CA THR A 304 -26.42 -27.99 14.49
C THR A 304 -25.87 -26.60 14.84
N SER A 305 -24.62 -26.29 14.49
CA SER A 305 -24.02 -24.97 14.75
C SER A 305 -24.16 -24.05 13.56
N GLY A 306 -24.32 -22.75 13.84
CA GLY A 306 -24.13 -21.66 12.89
C GLY A 306 -22.96 -20.81 13.32
N VAL A 307 -22.11 -20.42 12.36
CA VAL A 307 -20.97 -19.54 12.60
C VAL A 307 -21.12 -18.29 11.76
N VAL A 308 -21.17 -17.16 12.41
CA VAL A 308 -21.20 -15.85 11.75
C VAL A 308 -19.83 -15.21 11.83
N PHE A 309 -19.23 -14.96 10.69
CA PHE A 309 -18.02 -14.17 10.58
C PHE A 309 -18.41 -12.70 10.34
N ALA A 310 -18.29 -11.91 11.39
CA ALA A 310 -18.74 -10.52 11.40
C ALA A 310 -17.77 -9.56 10.71
N ASP A 311 -16.49 -9.91 10.67
CA ASP A 311 -15.44 -9.21 9.93
C ASP A 311 -14.23 -10.14 9.64
N GLU A 312 -13.24 -9.59 8.95
CA GLU A 312 -12.01 -10.32 8.57
C GLU A 312 -11.21 -10.79 9.81
N ALA A 313 -11.24 -10.01 10.92
CA ALA A 313 -10.57 -10.39 12.16
C ALA A 313 -11.15 -11.67 12.78
N GLY A 314 -12.46 -11.87 12.67
CA GLY A 314 -13.12 -13.09 13.10
C GLY A 314 -12.65 -14.31 12.30
N VAL A 315 -12.45 -14.16 10.99
CA VAL A 315 -11.91 -15.23 10.12
C VAL A 315 -10.47 -15.55 10.52
N GLU A 316 -9.62 -14.52 10.60
CA GLU A 316 -8.21 -14.68 10.95
C GLU A 316 -8.04 -15.40 12.29
N ALA A 317 -8.69 -14.91 13.34
CA ALA A 317 -8.61 -15.52 14.67
C ALA A 317 -9.13 -16.95 14.71
N CYS A 318 -10.22 -17.26 13.99
CA CYS A 318 -10.75 -18.61 13.91
C CYS A 318 -9.73 -19.58 13.32
N PHE A 319 -9.14 -19.26 12.17
CA PHE A 319 -8.19 -20.16 11.50
C PHE A 319 -6.85 -20.25 12.24
N GLU A 320 -6.39 -19.16 12.84
CA GLU A 320 -5.18 -19.16 13.69
C GLU A 320 -5.37 -20.07 14.91
N ARG A 321 -6.54 -19.98 15.58
CA ARG A 321 -6.84 -20.86 16.73
C ARG A 321 -7.06 -22.31 16.32
N LEU A 322 -7.72 -22.57 15.20
CA LEU A 322 -7.84 -23.93 14.68
C LEU A 322 -6.45 -24.55 14.42
N HIS A 323 -5.54 -23.78 13.81
CA HIS A 323 -4.16 -24.22 13.60
C HIS A 323 -3.43 -24.51 14.91
N HIS A 324 -3.55 -23.60 15.91
CA HIS A 324 -2.97 -23.81 17.24
C HIS A 324 -3.50 -25.05 17.95
N LEU A 325 -4.78 -25.39 17.70
CA LEU A 325 -5.44 -26.60 18.23
C LEU A 325 -5.18 -27.84 17.36
N GLU A 326 -4.26 -27.79 16.41
CA GLU A 326 -3.95 -28.86 15.45
C GLU A 326 -5.18 -29.30 14.63
N ARG A 327 -6.08 -28.33 14.34
CA ARG A 327 -7.31 -28.51 13.54
C ARG A 327 -7.23 -27.66 12.27
N ASP A 328 -8.12 -27.92 11.33
CA ASP A 328 -8.21 -27.16 10.07
C ASP A 328 -9.68 -26.83 9.72
N ALA A 329 -9.92 -26.35 8.49
CA ALA A 329 -11.24 -25.95 8.00
C ALA A 329 -12.32 -27.05 8.15
N ARG A 330 -11.94 -28.33 8.26
CA ARG A 330 -12.88 -29.45 8.50
C ARG A 330 -13.62 -29.32 9.85
N ALA A 331 -13.08 -28.53 10.78
CA ALA A 331 -13.77 -28.21 12.03
C ALA A 331 -15.08 -27.44 11.83
N LEU A 332 -15.24 -26.78 10.68
CA LEU A 332 -16.45 -26.06 10.27
C LEU A 332 -17.41 -26.93 9.44
N ALA A 333 -17.06 -28.19 9.19
CA ALA A 333 -17.88 -29.08 8.36
C ALA A 333 -19.27 -29.31 8.99
N GLY A 334 -20.31 -29.09 8.19
CA GLY A 334 -21.71 -29.19 8.63
C GLY A 334 -22.26 -27.96 9.35
N CYS A 335 -21.43 -26.98 9.73
CA CYS A 335 -21.91 -25.70 10.23
C CYS A 335 -22.56 -24.88 9.11
N HIS A 336 -23.57 -24.08 9.47
CA HIS A 336 -24.07 -23.06 8.57
C HIS A 336 -23.19 -21.82 8.69
N ILE A 337 -22.51 -21.46 7.61
CA ILE A 337 -21.52 -20.37 7.60
C ILE A 337 -22.17 -19.10 7.04
N VAL A 338 -22.20 -18.07 7.86
CA VAL A 338 -22.71 -16.74 7.50
C VAL A 338 -21.55 -15.74 7.51
N SER A 339 -21.47 -14.92 6.48
CA SER A 339 -20.49 -13.84 6.37
C SER A 339 -21.19 -12.49 6.38
N ASP A 340 -20.72 -11.58 7.20
CA ASP A 340 -21.17 -10.19 7.17
C ASP A 340 -20.38 -9.41 6.11
N GLY A 341 -20.94 -9.39 4.89
CA GLY A 341 -20.38 -8.73 3.72
C GLY A 341 -19.46 -9.57 2.85
N GLY A 342 -19.21 -9.06 1.65
CA GLY A 342 -18.44 -9.74 0.60
C GLY A 342 -16.93 -9.78 0.90
N SER A 343 -16.38 -8.80 1.61
CA SER A 343 -14.97 -8.77 2.00
C SER A 343 -14.63 -9.94 2.92
N THR A 344 -15.43 -10.15 3.95
CA THR A 344 -15.29 -11.28 4.89
C THR A 344 -15.48 -12.62 4.19
N ALA A 345 -16.47 -12.71 3.27
CA ALA A 345 -16.70 -13.91 2.46
C ALA A 345 -15.49 -14.25 1.58
N ARG A 346 -14.79 -13.25 1.05
CA ARG A 346 -13.58 -13.46 0.24
C ARG A 346 -12.44 -14.05 1.08
N VAL A 347 -12.19 -13.49 2.28
CA VAL A 347 -11.15 -14.04 3.19
C VAL A 347 -11.47 -15.49 3.60
N LEU A 348 -12.75 -15.81 3.83
CA LEU A 348 -13.18 -17.19 4.06
C LEU A 348 -12.85 -18.11 2.88
N ALA A 349 -13.14 -17.66 1.66
CA ALA A 349 -12.87 -18.42 0.44
C ALA A 349 -11.37 -18.69 0.22
N GLU A 350 -10.51 -17.72 0.56
CA GLU A 350 -9.05 -17.88 0.55
C GLU A 350 -8.56 -18.93 1.55
N ARG A 351 -9.31 -19.16 2.62
CA ARG A 351 -9.09 -20.25 3.61
C ARG A 351 -9.77 -21.56 3.22
N GLY A 352 -10.35 -21.65 2.02
CA GLY A 352 -11.03 -22.85 1.50
C GLY A 352 -12.44 -23.06 2.02
N VAL A 353 -13.05 -22.06 2.65
CA VAL A 353 -14.44 -22.12 3.16
C VAL A 353 -15.32 -21.13 2.42
N ARG A 354 -16.45 -21.59 1.89
CA ARG A 354 -17.46 -20.72 1.30
C ARG A 354 -18.56 -20.43 2.32
N ALA A 355 -18.96 -19.16 2.41
CA ALA A 355 -20.13 -18.79 3.18
C ALA A 355 -21.40 -19.31 2.49
N ASP A 356 -22.31 -19.93 3.26
CA ASP A 356 -23.63 -20.33 2.78
C ASP A 356 -24.53 -19.12 2.56
N THR A 357 -24.31 -18.05 3.36
CA THR A 357 -25.06 -16.80 3.27
C THR A 357 -24.11 -15.61 3.42
N ILE A 358 -24.22 -14.62 2.50
CA ILE A 358 -23.52 -13.34 2.58
C ILE A 358 -24.57 -12.27 2.88
N VAL A 359 -24.41 -11.58 4.03
CA VAL A 359 -25.39 -10.62 4.54
C VAL A 359 -24.96 -9.20 4.17
N GLY A 360 -25.84 -8.44 3.52
CA GLY A 360 -25.69 -6.99 3.32
C GLY A 360 -26.45 -6.18 4.38
N ARG A 361 -27.62 -6.68 4.81
CA ARG A 361 -28.45 -6.13 5.91
C ARG A 361 -28.97 -7.27 6.76
N TRP A 362 -28.83 -7.16 8.07
CA TRP A 362 -29.29 -8.17 9.02
C TRP A 362 -30.81 -8.28 9.08
N ASP A 363 -31.53 -7.16 8.84
CA ASP A 363 -33.01 -7.13 8.80
C ASP A 363 -33.60 -7.99 7.67
N ASP A 364 -32.84 -8.26 6.59
CA ASP A 364 -33.28 -9.04 5.44
C ASP A 364 -32.95 -10.54 5.60
N LEU A 365 -32.31 -10.92 6.71
CA LEU A 365 -31.83 -12.27 6.92
C LEU A 365 -32.93 -13.15 7.55
N ALA A 366 -33.58 -13.95 6.73
CA ALA A 366 -34.44 -15.06 7.20
C ALA A 366 -33.57 -16.27 7.52
N LEU A 367 -32.87 -16.26 8.66
CA LEU A 367 -32.22 -17.45 9.16
C LEU A 367 -33.26 -18.39 9.81
N ASP A 368 -33.16 -19.68 9.50
CA ASP A 368 -33.82 -20.69 10.32
C ASP A 368 -33.02 -20.85 11.64
N THR A 369 -33.41 -20.02 12.61
CA THR A 369 -32.63 -19.80 13.84
C THR A 369 -33.05 -20.74 14.96
N ARG A 370 -34.15 -21.54 14.78
CA ARG A 370 -34.87 -22.17 15.86
C ARG A 370 -34.15 -23.36 16.52
N ASP A 371 -33.20 -23.99 15.83
CA ASP A 371 -32.52 -25.20 16.31
C ASP A 371 -30.98 -25.14 16.21
N ARG A 372 -30.38 -23.91 16.02
CA ARG A 372 -28.94 -23.77 15.87
C ARG A 372 -28.32 -23.03 17.04
N ARG A 373 -27.17 -23.55 17.52
CA ARG A 373 -26.26 -22.80 18.38
C ARG A 373 -25.44 -21.85 17.51
N TRP A 374 -25.58 -20.54 17.72
CA TRP A 374 -24.90 -19.53 16.96
C TRP A 374 -23.64 -19.03 17.67
N VAL A 375 -22.55 -18.91 16.92
CA VAL A 375 -21.28 -18.30 17.35
C VAL A 375 -20.97 -17.14 16.42
N VAL A 376 -20.78 -15.96 16.94
CA VAL A 376 -20.40 -14.75 16.18
C VAL A 376 -18.93 -14.46 16.43
N LEU A 377 -18.15 -14.34 15.37
CA LEU A 377 -16.71 -14.11 15.40
C LEU A 377 -16.38 -12.81 14.70
N GLY A 378 -15.73 -11.87 15.38
CA GLY A 378 -15.36 -10.57 14.84
C GLY A 378 -14.80 -9.62 15.89
N SER A 379 -14.37 -8.44 15.44
CA SER A 379 -13.94 -7.36 16.34
C SER A 379 -15.05 -7.01 17.34
N PRO A 380 -14.73 -6.64 18.59
CA PRO A 380 -15.72 -6.56 19.68
C PRO A 380 -16.97 -5.73 19.41
N ASP A 381 -16.82 -4.59 18.77
CA ASP A 381 -17.95 -3.69 18.42
C ASP A 381 -18.73 -4.19 17.21
N VAL A 382 -18.06 -4.75 16.19
CA VAL A 382 -18.73 -5.36 15.03
C VAL A 382 -19.49 -6.61 15.46
N GLN A 383 -18.86 -7.46 16.25
CA GLN A 383 -19.45 -8.67 16.82
C GLN A 383 -20.73 -8.34 17.63
N ARG A 384 -20.72 -7.27 18.43
CA ARG A 384 -21.87 -6.80 19.20
C ARG A 384 -23.02 -6.36 18.29
N ASP A 385 -22.71 -5.56 17.26
CA ASP A 385 -23.72 -5.07 16.31
C ASP A 385 -24.39 -6.23 15.56
N VAL A 386 -23.57 -7.18 15.10
CA VAL A 386 -24.05 -8.38 14.39
C VAL A 386 -24.88 -9.28 15.31
N ALA A 387 -24.43 -9.49 16.54
CA ALA A 387 -25.17 -10.28 17.52
C ALA A 387 -26.54 -9.65 17.85
N ALA A 388 -26.60 -8.33 17.95
CA ALA A 388 -27.87 -7.61 18.16
C ALA A 388 -28.80 -7.76 16.94
N GLY A 389 -28.26 -7.68 15.73
CA GLY A 389 -29.02 -7.84 14.47
C GLY A 389 -29.54 -9.25 14.20
N LEU A 390 -28.86 -10.28 14.74
CA LEU A 390 -29.30 -11.68 14.63
C LEU A 390 -30.65 -11.96 15.33
N GLY A 391 -30.99 -11.22 16.39
CA GLY A 391 -32.23 -11.39 17.13
C GLY A 391 -32.37 -12.73 17.85
N VAL A 392 -31.31 -13.50 17.99
CA VAL A 392 -31.26 -14.80 18.67
C VAL A 392 -30.10 -14.87 19.66
N SER A 393 -30.20 -15.81 20.61
CA SER A 393 -29.08 -16.06 21.54
C SER A 393 -27.87 -16.60 20.79
N CYS A 394 -26.73 -15.97 20.95
CA CYS A 394 -25.47 -16.36 20.32
C CYS A 394 -24.30 -16.20 21.29
N GLU A 395 -23.25 -16.98 21.06
CA GLU A 395 -21.98 -16.82 21.74
C GLU A 395 -21.10 -15.83 20.99
N THR A 396 -20.45 -14.94 21.73
CA THR A 396 -19.56 -13.89 21.21
C THR A 396 -18.18 -14.01 21.86
N PRO A 397 -17.41 -15.07 21.57
CA PRO A 397 -16.08 -15.20 22.16
C PRO A 397 -15.16 -14.08 21.65
N PRO A 398 -14.31 -13.50 22.51
CA PRO A 398 -13.39 -12.46 22.11
C PRO A 398 -12.35 -13.02 21.11
N VAL A 399 -12.19 -12.36 19.97
CA VAL A 399 -11.20 -12.70 18.94
C VAL A 399 -10.05 -11.70 18.89
N CYS A 400 -10.25 -10.49 19.43
CA CYS A 400 -9.21 -9.49 19.61
C CYS A 400 -9.61 -8.49 20.69
N SER A 401 -8.65 -7.70 21.14
CA SER A 401 -8.87 -6.48 21.93
C SER A 401 -8.66 -5.25 21.06
N LEU A 402 -9.42 -4.18 21.32
CA LEU A 402 -9.30 -2.90 20.62
C LEU A 402 -8.86 -1.82 21.60
N THR A 403 -7.76 -1.13 21.25
CA THR A 403 -7.22 -0.02 22.03
C THR A 403 -7.20 1.24 21.16
N THR A 404 -7.69 2.36 21.68
CA THR A 404 -7.59 3.64 20.96
C THR A 404 -6.14 4.10 20.99
N ALA A 405 -5.50 4.21 19.83
CA ALA A 405 -4.12 4.64 19.70
C ALA A 405 -4.07 6.11 19.26
N LYS A 406 -3.53 6.99 20.11
CA LYS A 406 -3.41 8.43 19.81
C LYS A 406 -2.67 8.68 18.49
N TRP A 407 -1.61 7.94 18.20
CA TRP A 407 -0.82 8.09 16.98
C TRP A 407 -1.64 7.81 15.70
N ARG A 408 -2.68 6.98 15.78
CA ARG A 408 -3.59 6.70 14.64
C ARG A 408 -4.52 7.88 14.36
N ALA A 409 -4.98 8.58 15.40
CA ALA A 409 -5.72 9.81 15.23
C ALA A 409 -4.84 10.91 14.62
N ASP A 410 -3.59 11.04 15.08
CA ASP A 410 -2.61 11.98 14.52
C ASP A 410 -2.28 11.65 13.06
N ARG A 411 -2.14 10.37 12.71
CA ARG A 411 -1.95 9.92 11.32
C ARG A 411 -3.16 10.23 10.44
N LEU A 412 -4.38 10.05 10.95
CA LEU A 412 -5.60 10.44 10.23
C LEU A 412 -5.60 11.94 9.92
N ARG A 413 -5.29 12.80 10.91
CA ARG A 413 -5.17 14.24 10.73
C ARG A 413 -4.14 14.61 9.68
N GLU A 414 -2.96 14.00 9.75
CA GLU A 414 -1.91 14.18 8.76
C GLU A 414 -2.40 13.82 7.34
N LEU A 415 -3.05 12.68 7.18
CA LEU A 415 -3.56 12.24 5.87
C LEU A 415 -4.65 13.16 5.32
N LEU A 416 -5.54 13.69 6.18
CA LEU A 416 -6.58 14.61 5.78
C LEU A 416 -6.05 16.01 5.43
N THR A 417 -4.92 16.43 6.01
CA THR A 417 -4.35 17.78 5.85
C THR A 417 -3.20 17.84 4.84
N SER A 418 -2.40 16.77 4.70
CA SER A 418 -1.18 16.77 3.87
C SER A 418 -1.47 16.86 2.38
N ARG A 419 -2.48 16.14 1.91
CA ARG A 419 -2.94 16.13 0.51
C ARG A 419 -4.42 15.76 0.44
N PRO A 420 -5.16 16.22 -0.58
CA PRO A 420 -6.58 15.93 -0.71
C PRO A 420 -6.87 14.42 -0.68
N VAL A 421 -7.77 13.97 0.18
CA VAL A 421 -8.44 12.68 0.10
C VAL A 421 -9.66 12.86 -0.77
N HIS A 422 -9.85 12.01 -1.77
CA HIS A 422 -10.91 12.16 -2.77
C HIS A 422 -12.17 11.40 -2.41
N ALA A 423 -12.04 10.28 -1.69
CA ALA A 423 -13.18 9.53 -1.15
C ALA A 423 -12.76 8.79 0.13
N ILE A 424 -13.73 8.52 0.99
CA ILE A 424 -13.56 7.70 2.19
C ILE A 424 -14.56 6.56 2.13
N VAL A 425 -14.08 5.34 2.34
CA VAL A 425 -14.89 4.12 2.33
C VAL A 425 -14.96 3.53 3.73
N PHE A 426 -16.17 3.23 4.16
CA PHE A 426 -16.45 2.52 5.40
C PHE A 426 -17.04 1.16 5.09
N SER A 427 -16.49 0.11 5.67
CA SER A 427 -16.93 -1.28 5.44
C SER A 427 -17.98 -1.74 6.45
N ASN A 428 -17.98 -1.17 7.67
CA ASN A 428 -18.93 -1.53 8.71
C ASN A 428 -19.29 -0.32 9.61
N PRO A 429 -20.44 -0.37 10.32
CA PRO A 429 -20.90 0.70 11.21
C PRO A 429 -19.93 1.08 12.33
N ALA A 430 -19.19 0.11 12.85
CA ALA A 430 -18.24 0.34 13.95
C ALA A 430 -17.05 1.22 13.52
N GLU A 431 -16.60 1.11 12.27
CA GLU A 431 -15.56 1.98 11.70
C GLU A 431 -16.00 3.45 11.70
N VAL A 432 -17.26 3.73 11.29
CA VAL A 432 -17.83 5.08 11.33
C VAL A 432 -17.80 5.63 12.74
N ARG A 433 -18.32 4.87 13.72
CA ARG A 433 -18.37 5.30 15.13
C ARG A 433 -16.98 5.55 15.69
N ARG A 434 -16.03 4.65 15.42
CA ARG A 434 -14.62 4.78 15.87
C ARG A 434 -13.94 6.00 15.26
N LEU A 435 -14.08 6.19 13.95
CA LEU A 435 -13.49 7.35 13.27
C LEU A 435 -14.08 8.66 13.83
N LEU A 436 -15.39 8.76 13.98
CA LEU A 436 -16.04 9.94 14.51
C LEU A 436 -15.67 10.23 15.97
N SER A 437 -15.47 9.19 16.79
CA SER A 437 -15.03 9.38 18.18
C SER A 437 -13.59 9.90 18.30
N ALA A 438 -12.75 9.67 17.29
CA ALA A 438 -11.37 10.13 17.24
C ALA A 438 -11.20 11.55 16.69
N LEU A 439 -12.25 12.13 16.08
CA LEU A 439 -12.25 13.44 15.44
C LEU A 439 -12.95 14.49 16.29
N ASP A 440 -12.39 15.71 16.28
CA ASP A 440 -13.05 16.88 16.86
C ASP A 440 -14.20 17.41 15.96
N PRO A 441 -15.00 18.40 16.42
CA PRO A 441 -16.13 18.91 15.64
C PRO A 441 -15.76 19.58 14.31
N GLU A 442 -14.56 20.17 14.19
CA GLU A 442 -14.09 20.82 12.96
C GLU A 442 -13.62 19.76 11.94
N GLU A 443 -12.91 18.76 12.42
CA GLU A 443 -12.47 17.60 11.64
C GLU A 443 -13.66 16.80 11.09
N ARG A 444 -14.73 16.62 11.89
CA ARG A 444 -15.99 15.99 11.43
C ARG A 444 -16.68 16.80 10.34
N ARG A 445 -16.67 18.14 10.43
CA ARG A 445 -17.19 19.00 9.35
C ARG A 445 -16.37 18.86 8.07
N THR A 446 -15.06 18.76 8.19
CA THR A 446 -14.15 18.53 7.05
C THR A 446 -14.42 17.17 6.41
N LEU A 447 -14.60 16.12 7.23
CA LEU A 447 -14.99 14.79 6.77
C LEU A 447 -16.32 14.83 5.98
N GLY A 448 -17.33 15.56 6.46
CA GLY A 448 -18.64 15.68 5.81
C GLY A 448 -18.63 16.37 4.44
N ARG A 449 -17.54 17.07 4.08
CA ARG A 449 -17.35 17.66 2.74
C ARG A 449 -16.77 16.68 1.73
N MET A 450 -16.25 15.55 2.19
CA MET A 450 -15.64 14.53 1.34
C MET A 450 -16.71 13.55 0.86
N PRO A 451 -16.55 12.91 -0.30
CA PRO A 451 -17.38 11.79 -0.70
C PRO A 451 -17.21 10.61 0.26
N LEU A 452 -18.28 10.28 0.97
CA LEU A 452 -18.33 9.12 1.87
C LEU A 452 -19.04 7.99 1.15
N VAL A 453 -18.41 6.84 1.04
CA VAL A 453 -18.97 5.65 0.42
C VAL A 453 -19.23 4.61 1.49
N ALA A 454 -20.48 4.24 1.64
CA ALA A 454 -20.93 3.18 2.52
C ALA A 454 -20.86 1.84 1.75
N ALA A 455 -19.95 0.95 2.13
CA ALA A 455 -19.81 -0.35 1.47
C ALA A 455 -21.04 -1.26 1.70
N ARG A 456 -21.95 -0.90 2.59
CA ARG A 456 -23.21 -1.61 2.85
C ARG A 456 -24.30 -0.66 3.42
N PRO A 457 -25.60 -1.05 3.33
CA PRO A 457 -26.70 -0.23 3.79
C PRO A 457 -26.64 0.18 5.27
N SER A 458 -26.21 -0.74 6.16
CA SER A 458 -26.08 -0.47 7.61
C SER A 458 -25.07 0.65 7.92
N VAL A 459 -24.02 0.78 7.13
CA VAL A 459 -23.06 1.91 7.22
C VAL A 459 -23.72 3.22 6.84
N GLY A 460 -24.53 3.21 5.77
CA GLY A 460 -25.29 4.39 5.33
C GLY A 460 -26.24 4.92 6.41
N VAL A 461 -26.87 4.03 7.16
CA VAL A 461 -27.74 4.42 8.31
C VAL A 461 -26.91 5.15 9.36
N VAL A 462 -25.81 4.57 9.83
CA VAL A 462 -24.97 5.19 10.88
C VAL A 462 -24.33 6.51 10.43
N LEU A 463 -23.98 6.64 9.15
CA LEU A 463 -23.51 7.92 8.62
C LEU A 463 -24.58 8.99 8.72
N ARG A 464 -25.84 8.70 8.29
CA ARG A 464 -26.95 9.65 8.37
C ARG A 464 -27.32 10.01 9.81
N ASP A 465 -27.34 9.04 10.71
CA ASP A 465 -27.56 9.27 12.14
C ASP A 465 -26.51 10.22 12.75
N ALA A 466 -25.31 10.21 12.20
CA ALA A 466 -24.21 11.11 12.57
C ALA A 466 -24.27 12.48 11.85
N GLY A 467 -25.31 12.74 11.03
CA GLY A 467 -25.44 13.97 10.23
C GLY A 467 -24.52 14.02 9.00
N LEU A 468 -24.06 12.86 8.52
CA LEU A 468 -23.18 12.73 7.36
C LEU A 468 -23.94 12.03 6.23
N GLU A 469 -24.08 12.69 5.07
CA GLU A 469 -24.77 12.11 3.92
C GLU A 469 -23.79 11.29 3.07
N PRO A 470 -24.00 9.97 2.89
CA PRO A 470 -23.16 9.16 2.03
C PRO A 470 -23.40 9.52 0.55
N ALA A 471 -22.31 9.69 -0.19
CA ALA A 471 -22.34 9.93 -1.64
C ALA A 471 -22.77 8.68 -2.43
N ALA A 472 -22.52 7.49 -1.87
CA ALA A 472 -23.02 6.22 -2.40
C ALA A 472 -23.19 5.19 -1.27
N ILE A 473 -24.17 4.31 -1.47
CA ILE A 473 -24.41 3.15 -0.60
C ILE A 473 -24.41 1.92 -1.50
N VAL A 474 -23.55 0.94 -1.19
CA VAL A 474 -23.42 -0.31 -1.91
C VAL A 474 -24.16 -1.43 -1.15
N ASP A 475 -24.48 -2.51 -1.82
CA ASP A 475 -25.20 -3.65 -1.21
C ASP A 475 -24.32 -4.52 -0.29
N GLY A 476 -23.00 -4.27 -0.27
CA GLY A 476 -22.04 -4.98 0.57
C GLY A 476 -21.62 -6.36 0.07
N ARG A 477 -22.05 -6.77 -1.13
CA ARG A 477 -21.86 -8.14 -1.63
C ARG A 477 -20.49 -8.38 -2.27
N SER A 478 -19.84 -7.34 -2.82
CA SER A 478 -18.53 -7.49 -3.44
C SER A 478 -17.62 -6.29 -3.25
N PRO A 479 -16.30 -6.51 -3.11
CA PRO A 479 -15.30 -5.44 -3.12
C PRO A 479 -15.26 -4.67 -4.44
N GLU A 480 -15.54 -5.32 -5.56
CA GLU A 480 -15.62 -4.73 -6.90
C GLU A 480 -16.75 -3.69 -6.99
N GLY A 481 -17.93 -4.00 -6.44
CA GLY A 481 -19.06 -3.07 -6.38
C GLY A 481 -18.74 -1.78 -5.60
N VAL A 482 -17.90 -1.88 -4.56
CA VAL A 482 -17.41 -0.71 -3.83
C VAL A 482 -16.47 0.13 -4.71
N ALA A 483 -15.57 -0.50 -5.44
CA ALA A 483 -14.65 0.21 -6.34
C ALA A 483 -15.38 0.89 -7.52
N GLU A 484 -16.42 0.25 -8.05
CA GLU A 484 -17.32 0.84 -9.06
C GLU A 484 -18.06 2.06 -8.51
N ALA A 485 -18.61 1.97 -7.29
CA ALA A 485 -19.30 3.07 -6.65
C ALA A 485 -18.36 4.27 -6.39
N VAL A 486 -17.14 4.03 -5.90
CA VAL A 486 -16.12 5.07 -5.75
C VAL A 486 -15.82 5.74 -7.09
N THR A 487 -15.65 4.95 -8.15
CA THR A 487 -15.38 5.46 -9.50
C THR A 487 -16.51 6.35 -9.99
N ALA A 488 -17.76 5.91 -9.87
CA ALA A 488 -18.94 6.67 -10.27
C ALA A 488 -19.07 8.00 -9.50
N VAL A 489 -18.88 7.96 -8.17
CA VAL A 489 -18.95 9.15 -7.31
C VAL A 489 -17.89 10.18 -7.69
N LEU A 490 -16.67 9.75 -7.95
CA LEU A 490 -15.57 10.66 -8.30
C LEU A 490 -15.73 11.23 -9.72
N ALA A 491 -16.21 10.44 -10.68
CA ALA A 491 -16.52 10.91 -12.04
C ALA A 491 -17.64 11.95 -12.05
N ALA A 492 -18.71 11.75 -11.26
CA ALA A 492 -19.82 12.69 -11.18
C ALA A 492 -19.40 14.07 -10.63
N ARG A 493 -18.43 14.12 -9.72
CA ARG A 493 -17.89 15.39 -9.19
C ARG A 493 -17.04 16.18 -10.18
N GLU A 494 -16.39 15.51 -11.11
CA GLU A 494 -15.63 16.19 -12.19
C GLU A 494 -16.56 16.88 -13.18
N THR A 495 -17.70 16.27 -13.48
CA THR A 495 -18.67 16.81 -14.43
C THR A 495 -19.59 17.88 -13.81
N GLY A 496 -19.78 17.89 -12.48
CA GLY A 496 -20.63 18.85 -11.76
C GLY A 496 -19.90 20.08 -11.22
N GLY A 497 -18.58 20.17 -11.39
CA GLY A 497 -17.74 21.31 -10.94
C GLY A 497 -17.24 22.22 -12.07
N ALA A 498 -17.81 22.12 -13.29
CA ALA A 498 -17.50 22.96 -14.45
C ALA A 498 -18.48 24.15 -14.57
#